data_d549f88b74582571d2b24b301655ac88
#
_entry.id   d549f88b74582571d2b24b301655ac88
#
_cell.length_a   1.000
_cell.length_b   1.000
_cell.length_c   1.000
_cell.angle_alpha   90.00
_cell.angle_beta   90.00
_cell.angle_gamma   90.00
#
_symmetry.space_group_name_H-M   'P 1'
#
loop_
_entity.id
_entity.type
_entity.pdbx_description
1 polymer ?
#
loop_
_entity_poly.entity_id
_entity_poly.type
_entity_poly.pdbx_seq_one_letter_code
_entity_poly.pdbx_strand_id
1 'polypeptide(L)'
;MADTAPLIETVDAKAPPGGEAEWCAGAGGAKLRAALFTPPLVKNGGRARGSIVLSGGRTESIEKYYEFIGDCLARGFVVLAHDWRGQGLSQRALADPLKGHARGYKAYLDDFRMLLDGYSDRLPRP
;
A
#
# COMPACT_ATOMS: atom_id res chain seq x y z
N MET A 1 4.05 17.00 5.72
CA MET A 1 3.07 16.11 6.34
C MET A 1 2.31 15.35 5.26
N ALA A 2 2.31 14.04 5.31
CA ALA A 2 1.61 13.25 4.31
C ALA A 2 0.10 13.33 4.51
N ASP A 3 -0.66 13.38 3.41
CA ASP A 3 -2.11 13.39 3.47
C ASP A 3 -2.62 12.00 3.84
N THR A 4 -3.47 11.94 4.85
CA THR A 4 -4.09 10.69 5.27
C THR A 4 -5.07 10.19 4.21
N ALA A 5 -4.98 8.91 3.88
CA ALA A 5 -5.92 8.23 3.00
C ALA A 5 -6.78 7.26 3.81
N PRO A 6 -7.99 6.91 3.31
CA PRO A 6 -8.83 5.97 4.03
C PRO A 6 -8.42 4.52 3.78
N LEU A 7 -8.66 3.67 4.79
CA LEU A 7 -8.73 2.23 4.64
C LEU A 7 -10.19 1.85 4.84
N ILE A 8 -10.81 1.31 3.81
CA ILE A 8 -12.24 1.02 3.83
C ILE A 8 -12.49 -0.24 4.65
N GLU A 9 -13.49 -0.20 5.51
CA GLU A 9 -13.87 -1.36 6.30
C GLU A 9 -15.35 -1.69 6.10
N THR A 10 -15.64 -2.98 6.14
CA THR A 10 -17.02 -3.49 6.16
C THR A 10 -17.18 -4.39 7.38
N VAL A 11 -18.40 -4.88 7.61
CA VAL A 11 -18.68 -5.80 8.73
C VAL A 11 -17.77 -7.02 8.66
N ASP A 12 -17.51 -7.52 7.44
CA ASP A 12 -16.77 -8.77 7.21
C ASP A 12 -15.30 -8.53 6.88
N ALA A 13 -14.86 -7.28 6.72
CA ALA A 13 -13.50 -6.96 6.33
C ALA A 13 -12.98 -5.75 7.12
N LYS A 14 -12.32 -6.06 8.24
CA LYS A 14 -11.72 -5.04 9.09
C LYS A 14 -10.24 -4.91 8.81
N ALA A 15 -9.75 -3.67 8.77
CA ALA A 15 -8.33 -3.43 8.62
C ALA A 15 -7.56 -3.97 9.83
N PRO A 16 -6.42 -4.64 9.63
CA PRO A 16 -5.57 -5.02 10.74
C PRO A 16 -5.12 -3.77 11.50
N PRO A 17 -4.96 -3.84 12.83
CA PRO A 17 -4.47 -2.69 13.59
C PRO A 17 -3.03 -2.34 13.21
N GLY A 18 -2.68 -1.08 13.37
CA GLY A 18 -1.33 -0.61 13.10
C GLY A 18 -1.11 -0.11 11.68
N GLY A 19 -2.19 0.02 10.90
CA GLY A 19 -2.10 0.53 9.53
C GLY A 19 -2.26 2.05 9.47
N GLU A 20 -1.42 2.67 8.67
CA GLU A 20 -1.51 4.10 8.35
C GLU A 20 -1.48 4.24 6.83
N ALA A 21 -2.59 4.68 6.27
CA ALA A 21 -2.70 4.90 4.84
C ALA A 21 -2.52 6.38 4.53
N GLU A 22 -1.86 6.66 3.40
CA GLU A 22 -1.61 8.02 2.97
C GLU A 22 -1.61 8.11 1.45
N TRP A 23 -1.82 9.33 0.96
CA TRP A 23 -1.71 9.64 -0.46
C TRP A 23 -0.26 9.95 -0.78
N CYS A 24 0.25 9.30 -1.82
CA CYS A 24 1.62 9.47 -2.28
C CYS A 24 1.61 9.98 -3.72
N ALA A 25 2.63 10.74 -4.09
CA ALA A 25 2.79 11.18 -5.47
C ALA A 25 3.47 10.09 -6.29
N GLY A 26 2.84 9.72 -7.39
CA GLY A 26 3.44 8.88 -8.42
C GLY A 26 4.01 9.72 -9.55
N ALA A 27 4.43 9.05 -10.62
CA ALA A 27 4.97 9.69 -11.80
C ALA A 27 3.96 10.70 -12.38
N GLY A 28 4.45 11.88 -12.77
CA GLY A 28 3.59 12.94 -13.29
C GLY A 28 2.64 13.53 -12.26
N GLY A 29 2.91 13.33 -10.97
CA GLY A 29 2.07 13.85 -9.90
C GLY A 29 0.80 13.04 -9.63
N ALA A 30 0.70 11.82 -10.16
CA ALA A 30 -0.47 10.97 -9.93
C ALA A 30 -0.64 10.70 -8.43
N LYS A 31 -1.88 10.72 -7.98
CA LYS A 31 -2.22 10.49 -6.57
C LYS A 31 -2.43 8.99 -6.33
N LEU A 32 -1.56 8.40 -5.54
CA LEU A 32 -1.57 6.96 -5.26
C LEU A 32 -1.82 6.72 -3.78
N ARG A 33 -2.56 5.65 -3.47
CA ARG A 33 -2.77 5.27 -2.07
C ARG A 33 -1.78 4.19 -1.67
N ALA A 34 -1.13 4.39 -0.53
CA ALA A 34 -0.27 3.39 0.10
C ALA A 34 -0.61 3.29 1.58
N ALA A 35 -0.34 2.15 2.17
CA ALA A 35 -0.56 1.94 3.60
C ALA A 35 0.61 1.17 4.19
N LEU A 36 1.14 1.67 5.30
CA LEU A 36 2.20 1.00 6.05
C LEU A 36 1.58 0.40 7.31
N PHE A 37 1.74 -0.90 7.47
CA PHE A 37 1.26 -1.64 8.64
C PHE A 37 2.46 -2.05 9.49
N THR A 38 2.43 -1.68 10.77
CA THR A 38 3.53 -1.97 11.71
C THR A 38 3.04 -2.98 12.74
N PRO A 39 3.75 -4.11 12.93
CA PRO A 39 3.31 -5.10 13.91
C PRO A 39 3.42 -4.56 15.35
N PRO A 40 2.57 -5.04 16.27
CA PRO A 40 2.60 -4.60 17.67
C PRO A 40 3.97 -4.77 18.32
N LEU A 41 4.69 -5.83 17.96
CA LEU A 41 6.05 -6.10 18.41
C LEU A 41 6.96 -4.86 18.21
N VAL A 42 6.90 -4.26 17.02
CA VAL A 42 7.74 -3.10 16.69
C VAL A 42 7.28 -1.86 17.45
N LYS A 43 5.98 -1.66 17.59
CA LYS A 43 5.42 -0.54 18.35
C LYS A 43 5.82 -0.57 19.82
N ASN A 44 6.06 -1.78 20.35
CA ASN A 44 6.48 -1.97 21.72
C ASN A 44 8.01 -2.02 21.88
N GLY A 45 8.75 -1.53 20.89
CA GLY A 45 10.20 -1.43 20.93
C GLY A 45 10.95 -2.67 20.44
N GLY A 46 10.23 -3.68 19.98
CA GLY A 46 10.84 -4.87 19.40
C GLY A 46 11.32 -4.66 17.98
N ARG A 47 11.95 -5.67 17.43
CA ARG A 47 12.55 -5.63 16.09
C ARG A 47 11.72 -6.45 15.11
N ALA A 48 11.40 -5.85 13.95
CA ALA A 48 10.71 -6.56 12.89
C ALA A 48 11.60 -7.63 12.27
N ARG A 49 10.98 -8.70 11.78
CA ARG A 49 11.69 -9.77 11.07
C ARG A 49 12.12 -9.35 9.67
N GLY A 50 11.51 -8.32 9.15
CA GLY A 50 11.76 -7.78 7.82
C GLY A 50 10.54 -7.05 7.33
N SER A 51 10.49 -6.79 6.03
CA SER A 51 9.37 -6.07 5.42
C SER A 51 8.83 -6.84 4.23
N ILE A 52 7.53 -6.70 4.01
CA ILE A 52 6.84 -7.27 2.86
C ILE A 52 6.23 -6.10 2.09
N VAL A 53 6.52 -6.03 0.80
CA VAL A 53 5.86 -5.08 -0.09
C VAL A 53 4.78 -5.86 -0.84
N LEU A 54 3.53 -5.47 -0.61
CA LEU A 54 2.38 -6.17 -1.16
C LEU A 54 1.81 -5.37 -2.33
N SER A 55 1.97 -5.91 -3.52
CA SER A 55 1.46 -5.33 -4.75
C SER A 55 0.35 -6.23 -5.28
N GLY A 56 -0.88 -5.72 -5.30
CA GLY A 56 -2.02 -6.49 -5.76
C GLY A 56 -2.02 -6.68 -7.26
N GLY A 57 -2.95 -7.48 -7.72
CA GLY A 57 -3.18 -7.70 -9.13
C GLY A 57 -4.11 -6.65 -9.73
N ARG A 58 -4.50 -6.87 -10.97
CA ARG A 58 -5.45 -6.02 -11.67
C ARG A 58 -6.83 -6.14 -11.00
N THR A 59 -7.55 -5.03 -10.91
CA THR A 59 -8.87 -4.93 -10.27
C THR A 59 -8.86 -5.26 -8.76
N GLU A 60 -7.69 -5.14 -8.13
CA GLU A 60 -7.54 -5.40 -6.71
C GLU A 60 -7.23 -4.12 -5.94
N SER A 61 -7.46 -4.17 -4.63
CA SER A 61 -7.17 -3.05 -3.72
C SER A 61 -6.52 -3.57 -2.45
N ILE A 62 -5.99 -2.65 -1.64
CA ILE A 62 -5.39 -3.00 -0.34
C ILE A 62 -6.37 -3.82 0.51
N GLU A 63 -7.64 -3.45 0.52
CA GLU A 63 -8.67 -4.08 1.35
C GLU A 63 -8.82 -5.58 1.11
N LYS A 64 -8.57 -6.01 -0.12
CA LYS A 64 -8.66 -7.44 -0.45
C LYS A 64 -7.69 -8.29 0.35
N TYR A 65 -6.60 -7.68 0.82
CA TYR A 65 -5.49 -8.41 1.45
C TYR A 65 -5.44 -8.24 2.97
N TYR A 66 -6.49 -7.72 3.60
CA TYR A 66 -6.48 -7.48 5.05
C TYR A 66 -6.12 -8.73 5.86
N GLU A 67 -6.69 -9.88 5.49
CA GLU A 67 -6.40 -11.13 6.21
C GLU A 67 -4.93 -11.53 6.06
N PHE A 68 -4.41 -11.46 4.83
CA PHE A 68 -3.01 -11.76 4.55
C PHE A 68 -2.08 -10.80 5.30
N ILE A 69 -2.40 -9.50 5.29
CA ILE A 69 -1.63 -8.49 6.01
C ILE A 69 -1.61 -8.81 7.50
N GLY A 70 -2.76 -9.17 8.08
CA GLY A 70 -2.85 -9.57 9.48
C GLY A 70 -1.95 -10.74 9.81
N ASP A 71 -1.89 -11.74 8.93
CA ASP A 71 -1.02 -12.91 9.10
C ASP A 71 0.46 -12.50 9.07
N CYS A 72 0.84 -11.59 8.18
CA CYS A 72 2.21 -11.08 8.11
C CYS A 72 2.59 -10.33 9.38
N LEU A 73 1.69 -9.49 9.89
CA LEU A 73 1.91 -8.74 11.13
C LEU A 73 2.07 -9.68 12.32
N ALA A 74 1.25 -10.72 12.37
CA ALA A 74 1.34 -11.72 13.45
C ALA A 74 2.68 -12.44 13.45
N ARG A 75 3.34 -12.50 12.30
CA ARG A 75 4.67 -13.11 12.16
C ARG A 75 5.81 -12.11 12.34
N GLY A 76 5.50 -10.86 12.64
CA GLY A 76 6.50 -9.84 12.94
C GLY A 76 7.05 -9.06 11.75
N PHE A 77 6.35 -9.08 10.62
CA PHE A 77 6.77 -8.32 9.45
C PHE A 77 6.05 -6.98 9.37
N VAL A 78 6.79 -5.95 8.94
CA VAL A 78 6.19 -4.69 8.50
C VAL A 78 5.64 -4.94 7.09
N VAL A 79 4.46 -4.40 6.79
CA VAL A 79 3.85 -4.57 5.46
C VAL A 79 3.59 -3.20 4.84
N LEU A 80 4.11 -2.99 3.65
CA LEU A 80 3.76 -1.86 2.81
C LEU A 80 2.85 -2.37 1.70
N ALA A 81 1.60 -1.92 1.72
CA ALA A 81 0.61 -2.25 0.69
C ALA A 81 0.27 -1.01 -0.11
N HIS A 82 -0.08 -1.17 -1.37
CA HIS A 82 -0.42 -0.02 -2.20
C HIS A 82 -1.43 -0.41 -3.28
N ASP A 83 -2.15 0.60 -3.76
CA ASP A 83 -2.99 0.45 -4.94
C ASP A 83 -2.22 0.95 -6.15
N TRP A 84 -2.11 0.14 -7.20
CA TRP A 84 -1.55 0.58 -8.45
C TRP A 84 -2.35 1.75 -9.03
N ARG A 85 -1.70 2.62 -9.80
CA ARG A 85 -2.41 3.62 -10.60
C ARG A 85 -3.54 2.95 -11.36
N GLY A 86 -4.73 3.55 -11.30
CA GLY A 86 -5.91 3.00 -11.94
C GLY A 86 -6.62 1.88 -11.17
N GLN A 87 -6.13 1.52 -9.99
CA GLN A 87 -6.70 0.46 -9.16
C GLN A 87 -7.07 0.99 -7.77
N GLY A 88 -7.96 0.27 -7.08
CA GLY A 88 -8.39 0.64 -5.75
C GLY A 88 -8.81 2.10 -5.66
N LEU A 89 -8.25 2.84 -4.70
CA LEU A 89 -8.52 4.27 -4.53
C LEU A 89 -7.47 5.17 -5.17
N SER A 90 -6.43 4.60 -5.79
CA SER A 90 -5.43 5.40 -6.50
C SER A 90 -6.04 6.09 -7.73
N GLN A 91 -5.42 7.19 -8.14
CA GLN A 91 -5.90 8.00 -9.25
C GLN A 91 -5.98 7.19 -10.54
N ARG A 92 -7.03 7.43 -11.31
CA ARG A 92 -7.24 6.81 -12.61
C ARG A 92 -6.84 7.77 -13.72
N ALA A 93 -6.20 7.22 -14.76
CA ALA A 93 -5.79 8.02 -15.90
C ALA A 93 -6.99 8.42 -16.76
N LEU A 94 -8.06 7.63 -16.75
CA LEU A 94 -9.27 7.87 -17.52
C LEU A 94 -10.46 8.05 -16.58
N ALA A 95 -11.43 8.84 -17.03
CA ALA A 95 -12.67 9.05 -16.28
C ALA A 95 -13.45 7.74 -16.10
N ASP A 96 -13.35 6.81 -17.07
CA ASP A 96 -14.01 5.53 -16.99
C ASP A 96 -13.13 4.53 -16.20
N PRO A 97 -13.55 4.12 -14.99
CA PRO A 97 -12.75 3.22 -14.16
C PRO A 97 -12.59 1.82 -14.75
N LEU A 98 -13.40 1.45 -15.75
CA LEU A 98 -13.29 0.15 -16.39
C LEU A 98 -12.19 0.09 -17.45
N LYS A 99 -11.70 1.25 -17.87
CA LYS A 99 -10.64 1.34 -18.88
C LYS A 99 -9.28 1.53 -18.21
N GLY A 100 -8.87 0.64 -17.34
CA GLY A 100 -7.56 0.73 -16.71
C GLY A 100 -6.46 0.95 -17.76
N HIS A 101 -6.13 2.22 -18.03
CA HIS A 101 -5.16 2.58 -19.06
C HIS A 101 -3.85 3.05 -18.45
N ALA A 102 -2.77 2.42 -18.85
CA ALA A 102 -1.45 2.97 -18.65
C ALA A 102 -0.74 2.89 -20.00
N ARG A 103 0.05 3.89 -20.30
CA ARG A 103 0.89 3.88 -21.51
C ARG A 103 2.04 2.92 -21.28
N GLY A 104 1.77 1.62 -21.47
CA GLY A 104 2.74 0.58 -21.20
C GLY A 104 3.04 0.45 -19.71
N TYR A 105 4.07 -0.31 -19.40
CA TYR A 105 4.43 -0.63 -18.01
C TYR A 105 5.30 0.43 -17.32
N LYS A 106 5.84 1.39 -18.08
CA LYS A 106 6.80 2.37 -17.54
C LYS A 106 6.20 3.20 -16.40
N ALA A 107 4.96 3.64 -16.55
CA ALA A 107 4.30 4.43 -15.50
C ALA A 107 4.18 3.63 -14.19
N TYR A 108 3.86 2.34 -14.29
CA TYR A 108 3.77 1.47 -13.11
C TYR A 108 5.13 1.31 -12.43
N LEU A 109 6.19 1.11 -13.22
CA LEU A 109 7.54 0.98 -12.66
C LEU A 109 8.00 2.27 -12.00
N ASP A 110 7.73 3.41 -12.61
CA ASP A 110 8.09 4.70 -12.06
C ASP A 110 7.33 4.96 -10.75
N ASP A 111 6.02 4.68 -10.72
CA ASP A 111 5.21 4.79 -9.52
C ASP A 111 5.76 3.90 -8.41
N PHE A 112 6.06 2.65 -8.72
CA PHE A 112 6.56 1.69 -7.75
C PHE A 112 7.92 2.12 -7.18
N ARG A 113 8.80 2.60 -8.04
CA ARG A 113 10.11 3.10 -7.63
C ARG A 113 9.98 4.31 -6.70
N MET A 114 9.11 5.25 -7.04
CA MET A 114 8.85 6.41 -6.20
C MET A 114 8.28 6.01 -4.84
N LEU A 115 7.38 5.03 -4.83
CA LEU A 115 6.80 4.49 -3.61
C LEU A 115 7.88 3.88 -2.72
N LEU A 116 8.71 2.99 -3.27
CA LEU A 116 9.78 2.34 -2.52
C LEU A 116 10.78 3.36 -1.97
N ASP A 117 11.16 4.35 -2.78
CA ASP A 117 12.07 5.40 -2.34
C ASP A 117 11.48 6.20 -1.17
N GLY A 118 10.20 6.49 -1.22
CA GLY A 118 9.51 7.24 -0.17
C GLY A 118 9.37 6.49 1.15
N TYR A 119 9.38 5.16 1.11
CA TYR A 119 9.20 4.33 2.31
C TYR A 119 10.48 3.61 2.74
N SER A 120 11.58 3.75 2.01
CA SER A 120 12.79 2.94 2.23
C SER A 120 13.33 2.99 3.66
N ASP A 121 13.25 4.14 4.32
CA ASP A 121 13.72 4.33 5.70
C ASP A 121 12.77 3.73 6.75
N ARG A 122 11.56 3.34 6.34
CA ARG A 122 10.55 2.73 7.22
C ARG A 122 10.34 1.24 6.95
N LEU A 123 11.17 0.65 6.08
CA LEU A 123 11.08 -0.77 5.72
C LEU A 123 12.28 -1.53 6.28
N PRO A 124 12.14 -2.12 7.50
CA PRO A 124 13.24 -2.87 8.11
C PRO A 124 13.70 -4.02 7.23
N ARG A 125 14.98 -4.28 7.23
CA ARG A 125 15.57 -5.45 6.57
C ARG A 125 15.58 -6.65 7.52
N PRO A 126 15.62 -7.87 6.95
CA PRO A 126 15.71 -9.09 7.75
C PRO A 126 16.95 -9.13 8.64
#